data_cbc87461cc9e72d9c3d3bdfc9c64e0ff
#
_entry.id   cbc87461cc9e72d9c3d3bdfc9c64e0ff
#
_cell.length_a   1.000
_cell.length_b   1.000
_cell.length_c   1.000
_cell.angle_alpha   90.00
_cell.angle_beta   90.00
_cell.angle_gamma   90.00
#
_symmetry.space_group_name_H-M   'P 1'
#
loop_
_entity.id
_entity.type
_entity.pdbx_description
1 polymer ?
#
loop_
_entity_poly.entity_id
_entity_poly.type
_entity_poly.pdbx_seq_one_letter_code
_entity_poly.pdbx_strand_id
1 'polypeptide(L)'
;MAAEARERVEKDGFTILKIKAGINPSEDIQALTLIRQAVGPNIRLRVDANQGYTVSDAVRTLKAFEGLGVEAVEQCLPSWDLDGMRFVRSKVDLKVMLDESVHTPIDAAKACKIDAADIINIKLMKCGGLYPAEKINAIAEANHVQCMVGCMLETKVAIAAGVSLVAAKQNITE
;
A
#
# COMPACT_ATOMS: atom_id res chain seq x y z
N MET A 1 -5.26 18.82 -4.96
CA MET A 1 -5.59 17.41 -4.61
C MET A 1 -7.11 17.16 -4.53
N ALA A 2 -7.94 17.82 -3.65
CA ALA A 2 -9.37 17.51 -3.54
C ALA A 2 -10.18 17.74 -4.84
N ALA A 3 -9.96 18.88 -5.53
CA ALA A 3 -10.58 19.16 -6.82
C ALA A 3 -10.16 18.15 -7.89
N GLU A 4 -8.90 17.78 -7.94
CA GLU A 4 -8.39 16.78 -8.87
C GLU A 4 -8.96 15.39 -8.55
N ALA A 5 -9.01 14.99 -7.27
CA ALA A 5 -9.61 13.74 -6.85
C ALA A 5 -11.07 13.62 -7.33
N ARG A 6 -11.86 14.69 -7.15
CA ARG A 6 -13.23 14.75 -7.68
C ARG A 6 -13.26 14.60 -9.19
N GLU A 7 -12.41 15.34 -9.90
CA GLU A 7 -12.33 15.25 -11.36
C GLU A 7 -12.03 13.83 -11.85
N ARG A 8 -11.07 13.12 -11.21
CA ARG A 8 -10.76 11.74 -11.55
C ARG A 8 -11.93 10.79 -11.34
N VAL A 9 -12.69 10.99 -10.27
CA VAL A 9 -13.90 10.19 -10.02
C VAL A 9 -15.00 10.50 -11.04
N GLU A 10 -15.30 11.77 -11.26
CA GLU A 10 -16.45 12.18 -12.10
C GLU A 10 -16.21 12.00 -13.60
N LYS A 11 -14.98 12.30 -14.08
CA LYS A 11 -14.67 12.24 -15.52
C LYS A 11 -14.07 10.91 -15.94
N ASP A 12 -13.17 10.34 -15.12
CA ASP A 12 -12.41 9.14 -15.49
C ASP A 12 -13.02 7.87 -14.89
N GLY A 13 -14.01 8.00 -13.99
CA GLY A 13 -14.72 6.87 -13.39
C GLY A 13 -13.92 6.05 -12.39
N PHE A 14 -12.86 6.60 -11.80
CA PHE A 14 -12.09 5.90 -10.77
C PHE A 14 -12.93 5.67 -9.51
N THR A 15 -12.90 4.45 -9.01
CA THR A 15 -13.58 4.03 -7.77
C THR A 15 -12.62 3.85 -6.60
N ILE A 16 -11.31 3.88 -6.88
CA ILE A 16 -10.23 3.77 -5.89
C ILE A 16 -9.22 4.87 -6.17
N LEU A 17 -8.83 5.61 -5.14
CA LEU A 17 -7.80 6.64 -5.23
C LEU A 17 -6.66 6.32 -4.25
N LYS A 18 -5.42 6.40 -4.72
CA LYS A 18 -4.22 6.34 -3.88
C LYS A 18 -3.65 7.74 -3.70
N ILE A 19 -3.52 8.17 -2.46
CA ILE A 19 -3.09 9.51 -2.06
C ILE A 19 -1.69 9.44 -1.47
N LYS A 20 -0.81 10.33 -1.89
CA LYS A 20 0.53 10.48 -1.30
C LYS A 20 0.44 11.29 -0.01
N ALA A 21 1.11 10.80 1.03
CA ALA A 21 1.22 11.39 2.36
C ALA A 21 2.64 11.17 2.91
N GLY A 22 2.85 11.32 4.22
CA GLY A 22 4.14 11.01 4.85
C GLY A 22 5.06 12.22 5.02
N ILE A 23 4.58 13.45 4.77
CA ILE A 23 5.39 14.66 4.94
C ILE A 23 5.09 15.33 6.27
N ASN A 24 3.82 15.59 6.53
CA ASN A 24 3.34 16.24 7.75
C ASN A 24 2.02 15.62 8.20
N PRO A 25 1.99 14.92 9.34
CA PRO A 25 0.79 14.24 9.82
C PRO A 25 -0.48 15.10 9.86
N SER A 26 -0.38 16.36 10.28
CA SER A 26 -1.53 17.25 10.39
C SER A 26 -2.05 17.70 9.02
N GLU A 27 -1.14 18.01 8.10
CA GLU A 27 -1.48 18.38 6.73
C GLU A 27 -2.04 17.18 5.95
N ASP A 28 -1.50 16.00 6.17
CA ASP A 28 -1.95 14.75 5.56
C ASP A 28 -3.38 14.41 5.98
N ILE A 29 -3.71 14.56 7.29
CA ILE A 29 -5.07 14.38 7.80
C ILE A 29 -6.03 15.41 7.20
N GLN A 30 -5.63 16.69 7.14
CA GLN A 30 -6.44 17.74 6.55
C GLN A 30 -6.69 17.49 5.05
N ALA A 31 -5.64 17.14 4.30
CA ALA A 31 -5.75 16.85 2.88
C ALA A 31 -6.71 15.68 2.61
N LEU A 32 -6.58 14.60 3.37
CA LEU A 32 -7.45 13.43 3.25
C LEU A 32 -8.90 13.73 3.64
N THR A 33 -9.12 14.57 4.66
CA THR A 33 -10.46 15.04 5.04
C THR A 33 -11.13 15.78 3.88
N LEU A 34 -10.40 16.72 3.24
CA LEU A 34 -10.92 17.46 2.10
C LEU A 34 -11.16 16.56 0.87
N ILE A 35 -10.30 15.57 0.65
CA ILE A 35 -10.49 14.58 -0.43
C ILE A 35 -11.76 13.76 -0.16
N ARG A 36 -11.93 13.21 1.04
CA ARG A 36 -13.10 12.42 1.42
C ARG A 36 -14.40 13.22 1.24
N GLN A 37 -14.42 14.48 1.66
CA GLN A 37 -15.55 15.36 1.44
C GLN A 37 -15.85 15.61 -0.04
N ALA A 38 -14.80 15.69 -0.86
CA ALA A 38 -14.93 15.97 -2.28
C ALA A 38 -15.43 14.76 -3.10
N VAL A 39 -15.02 13.53 -2.74
CA VAL A 39 -15.33 12.32 -3.51
C VAL A 39 -16.49 11.49 -2.94
N GLY A 40 -16.93 11.81 -1.72
CA GLY A 40 -18.02 11.09 -1.06
C GLY A 40 -17.57 9.75 -0.41
N PRO A 41 -18.50 9.06 0.29
CA PRO A 41 -18.16 7.88 1.09
C PRO A 41 -17.89 6.60 0.28
N ASN A 42 -18.36 6.54 -0.97
CA ASN A 42 -18.32 5.32 -1.78
C ASN A 42 -16.99 5.10 -2.50
N ILE A 43 -16.11 6.10 -2.54
CA ILE A 43 -14.79 5.99 -3.17
C ILE A 43 -13.81 5.37 -2.17
N ARG A 44 -13.15 4.30 -2.57
CA ARG A 44 -12.11 3.65 -1.77
C ARG A 44 -10.86 4.52 -1.74
N LEU A 45 -10.34 4.78 -0.56
CA LEU A 45 -9.12 5.56 -0.38
C LEU A 45 -8.00 4.69 0.16
N ARG A 46 -6.83 4.83 -0.43
CA ARG A 46 -5.56 4.27 0.01
C ARG A 46 -4.54 5.38 0.18
N VAL A 47 -3.63 5.20 1.08
CA VAL A 47 -2.55 6.16 1.35
C VAL A 47 -1.21 5.51 1.13
N ASP A 48 -0.30 6.22 0.50
CA ASP A 48 1.10 5.83 0.41
C ASP A 48 1.94 6.90 1.12
N ALA A 49 2.53 6.52 2.23
CA ALA A 49 3.31 7.43 3.07
C ALA A 49 4.82 7.42 2.76
N ASN A 50 5.26 6.57 1.85
CA ASN A 50 6.64 6.49 1.34
C ASN A 50 7.70 6.65 2.45
N GLN A 51 7.55 5.88 3.54
CA GLN A 51 8.50 5.83 4.66
C GLN A 51 8.55 7.10 5.53
N GLY A 52 7.56 7.99 5.43
CA GLY A 52 7.67 9.36 5.95
C GLY A 52 7.35 9.54 7.43
N TYR A 53 6.78 8.55 8.12
CA TYR A 53 6.39 8.71 9.51
C TYR A 53 7.36 8.07 10.50
N THR A 54 7.36 8.61 11.72
CA THR A 54 7.83 7.88 12.91
C THR A 54 6.75 6.91 13.38
N VAL A 55 7.09 5.92 14.21
CA VAL A 55 6.12 4.97 14.76
C VAL A 55 4.96 5.68 15.47
N SER A 56 5.25 6.71 16.28
CA SER A 56 4.22 7.45 17.02
C SER A 56 3.34 8.28 16.10
N ASP A 57 3.92 8.90 15.07
CA ASP A 57 3.16 9.67 14.08
C ASP A 57 2.29 8.75 13.23
N ALA A 58 2.82 7.60 12.80
CA ALA A 58 2.05 6.60 12.05
C ALA A 58 0.81 6.17 12.81
N VAL A 59 0.95 5.71 14.07
CA VAL A 59 -0.21 5.27 14.88
C VAL A 59 -1.26 6.37 15.00
N ARG A 60 -0.85 7.60 15.33
CA ARG A 60 -1.77 8.73 15.48
C ARG A 60 -2.47 9.09 14.17
N THR A 61 -1.71 9.19 13.10
CA THR A 61 -2.23 9.60 11.79
C THR A 61 -3.13 8.54 11.18
N LEU A 62 -2.75 7.27 11.26
CA LEU A 62 -3.52 6.17 10.70
C LEU A 62 -4.85 5.98 11.44
N LYS A 63 -4.90 6.21 12.75
CA LYS A 63 -6.18 6.23 13.48
C LYS A 63 -7.12 7.34 13.00
N ALA A 64 -6.60 8.50 12.64
CA ALA A 64 -7.41 9.53 12.01
C ALA A 64 -7.88 9.12 10.61
N PHE A 65 -7.05 8.43 9.85
CA PHE A 65 -7.39 7.90 8.53
C PHE A 65 -8.48 6.82 8.58
N GLU A 66 -8.54 5.99 9.63
CA GLU A 66 -9.63 5.05 9.88
C GLU A 66 -10.98 5.77 9.93
N GLY A 67 -11.05 6.88 10.67
CA GLY A 67 -12.25 7.73 10.75
C GLY A 67 -12.69 8.35 9.41
N LEU A 68 -11.77 8.43 8.45
CA LEU A 68 -12.04 8.88 7.08
C LEU A 68 -12.33 7.72 6.11
N GLY A 69 -12.38 6.48 6.59
CA GLY A 69 -12.64 5.30 5.76
C GLY A 69 -11.50 4.97 4.79
N VAL A 70 -10.25 5.23 5.18
CA VAL A 70 -9.08 4.74 4.44
C VAL A 70 -8.97 3.24 4.65
N GLU A 71 -8.84 2.47 3.59
CA GLU A 71 -8.80 1.00 3.66
C GLU A 71 -7.40 0.44 3.88
N ALA A 72 -6.36 1.13 3.40
CA ALA A 72 -4.98 0.66 3.48
C ALA A 72 -3.96 1.80 3.50
N VAL A 73 -2.86 1.59 4.20
CA VAL A 73 -1.66 2.43 4.16
C VAL A 73 -0.47 1.65 3.63
N GLU A 74 0.24 2.23 2.67
CA GLU A 74 1.45 1.68 2.08
C GLU A 74 2.68 2.33 2.73
N GLN A 75 3.62 1.49 3.18
CA GLN A 75 4.95 1.82 3.71
C GLN A 75 5.01 3.10 4.57
N CYS A 76 4.36 3.07 5.72
CA CYS A 76 4.29 4.24 6.58
C CYS A 76 5.60 4.56 7.31
N LEU A 77 6.46 3.56 7.57
CA LEU A 77 7.76 3.71 8.24
C LEU A 77 8.93 3.41 7.30
N PRO A 78 10.18 3.81 7.69
CA PRO A 78 11.38 3.44 6.96
C PRO A 78 11.47 1.95 6.66
N SER A 79 11.98 1.59 5.49
CA SER A 79 11.97 0.21 4.98
C SER A 79 12.71 -0.81 5.85
N TRP A 80 13.65 -0.37 6.66
CA TRP A 80 14.40 -1.21 7.60
C TRP A 80 13.63 -1.52 8.89
N ASP A 81 12.57 -0.75 9.23
CA ASP A 81 11.84 -0.85 10.51
C ASP A 81 10.64 -1.79 10.42
N LEU A 82 10.88 -3.07 10.19
CA LEU A 82 9.84 -4.09 10.16
C LEU A 82 9.16 -4.30 11.54
N ASP A 83 9.89 -4.15 12.63
CA ASP A 83 9.33 -4.26 13.98
C ASP A 83 8.39 -3.10 14.28
N GLY A 84 8.74 -1.89 13.84
CA GLY A 84 7.85 -0.73 13.88
C GLY A 84 6.59 -0.93 13.02
N MET A 85 6.73 -1.47 11.80
CA MET A 85 5.57 -1.80 10.94
C MET A 85 4.64 -2.81 11.61
N ARG A 86 5.16 -3.88 12.20
CA ARG A 86 4.41 -4.82 13.02
C ARG A 86 3.67 -4.13 14.17
N PHE A 87 4.37 -3.25 14.90
CA PHE A 87 3.76 -2.51 16.00
C PHE A 87 2.62 -1.61 15.51
N VAL A 88 2.82 -0.84 14.46
CA VAL A 88 1.77 0.00 13.84
C VAL A 88 0.58 -0.86 13.45
N ARG A 89 0.80 -1.95 12.70
CA ARG A 89 -0.25 -2.89 12.31
C ARG A 89 -1.09 -3.37 13.50
N SER A 90 -0.46 -3.64 14.65
CA SER A 90 -1.17 -4.09 15.87
C SER A 90 -2.03 -3.00 16.54
N LYS A 91 -1.93 -1.74 16.09
CA LYS A 91 -2.62 -0.58 16.69
C LYS A 91 -3.70 0.02 15.81
N VAL A 92 -3.82 -0.43 14.57
CA VAL A 92 -4.76 0.12 13.59
C VAL A 92 -5.62 -0.98 12.99
N ASP A 93 -6.82 -0.63 12.52
CA ASP A 93 -7.75 -1.56 11.89
C ASP A 93 -7.67 -1.51 10.35
N LEU A 94 -7.12 -0.41 9.77
CA LEU A 94 -6.86 -0.35 8.33
C LEU A 94 -5.71 -1.29 7.96
N LYS A 95 -5.70 -1.79 6.73
CA LYS A 95 -4.66 -2.70 6.26
C LYS A 95 -3.31 -2.01 6.13
N VAL A 96 -2.25 -2.65 6.62
CA VAL A 96 -0.87 -2.19 6.48
C VAL A 96 -0.19 -2.93 5.33
N MET A 97 0.38 -2.18 4.41
CA MET A 97 1.05 -2.68 3.21
C MET A 97 2.54 -2.37 3.23
N LEU A 98 3.37 -3.34 2.85
CA LEU A 98 4.81 -3.16 2.64
C LEU A 98 5.11 -2.96 1.15
N ASP A 99 5.94 -1.97 0.85
CA ASP A 99 6.52 -1.70 -0.48
C ASP A 99 8.06 -1.76 -0.41
N GLU A 100 8.68 -0.71 0.07
CA GLU A 100 10.15 -0.58 0.10
C GLU A 100 10.84 -1.55 1.06
N SER A 101 10.10 -2.17 1.98
CA SER A 101 10.64 -3.20 2.88
C SER A 101 10.80 -4.58 2.23
N VAL A 102 10.19 -4.82 1.07
CA VAL A 102 10.20 -6.15 0.43
C VAL A 102 10.71 -6.06 -1.01
N HIS A 103 11.95 -6.45 -1.21
CA HIS A 103 12.60 -6.54 -2.52
C HIS A 103 12.85 -8.00 -2.94
N THR A 104 13.02 -8.89 -1.99
CA THR A 104 13.39 -10.29 -2.25
C THR A 104 12.42 -11.26 -1.58
N PRO A 105 12.41 -12.54 -1.99
CA PRO A 105 11.67 -13.58 -1.26
C PRO A 105 12.10 -13.72 0.21
N ILE A 106 13.38 -13.41 0.51
CA ILE A 106 13.89 -13.45 1.89
C ILE A 106 13.27 -12.34 2.73
N ASP A 107 13.09 -11.14 2.15
CA ASP A 107 12.45 -10.03 2.85
C ASP A 107 10.97 -10.34 3.10
N ALA A 108 10.27 -10.92 2.11
CA ALA A 108 8.90 -11.38 2.28
C ALA A 108 8.78 -12.41 3.42
N ALA A 109 9.68 -13.39 3.47
CA ALA A 109 9.70 -14.40 4.54
C ALA A 109 9.94 -13.77 5.92
N LYS A 110 10.85 -12.79 6.03
CA LYS A 110 11.10 -12.06 7.29
C LYS A 110 9.86 -11.27 7.74
N ALA A 111 9.24 -10.52 6.81
CA ALA A 111 8.06 -9.72 7.10
C ALA A 111 6.87 -10.59 7.54
N CYS A 112 6.60 -11.67 6.83
CA CYS A 112 5.53 -12.62 7.18
C CYS A 112 5.79 -13.28 8.54
N LYS A 113 7.03 -13.70 8.82
CA LYS A 113 7.38 -14.37 10.09
C LYS A 113 7.02 -13.56 11.34
N ILE A 114 7.04 -12.24 11.24
CA ILE A 114 6.75 -11.34 12.38
C ILE A 114 5.42 -10.64 12.26
N ASP A 115 4.57 -11.00 11.30
CA ASP A 115 3.28 -10.35 11.05
C ASP A 115 3.38 -8.83 10.80
N ALA A 116 4.36 -8.40 9.99
CA ALA A 116 4.61 -6.99 9.75
C ALA A 116 3.61 -6.31 8.83
N ALA A 117 2.80 -7.06 8.08
CA ALA A 117 1.86 -6.51 7.10
C ALA A 117 0.67 -7.42 6.82
N ASP A 118 -0.38 -6.82 6.25
CA ASP A 118 -1.56 -7.48 5.68
C ASP A 118 -1.40 -7.68 4.17
N ILE A 119 -0.62 -6.81 3.52
CA ILE A 119 -0.42 -6.79 2.07
C ILE A 119 1.06 -6.56 1.75
N ILE A 120 1.56 -7.23 0.73
CA ILE A 120 2.88 -6.94 0.12
C ILE A 120 2.68 -6.38 -1.28
N ASN A 121 3.21 -5.19 -1.55
CA ASN A 121 3.24 -4.60 -2.87
C ASN A 121 4.46 -5.11 -3.66
N ILE A 122 4.21 -6.03 -4.57
CA ILE A 122 5.21 -6.57 -5.49
C ILE A 122 5.40 -5.58 -6.64
N LYS A 123 6.65 -5.20 -6.92
CA LYS A 123 7.01 -4.45 -8.13
C LYS A 123 8.10 -5.21 -8.87
N LEU A 124 7.86 -5.55 -10.14
CA LEU A 124 8.79 -6.38 -10.92
C LEU A 124 10.18 -5.76 -11.02
N MET A 125 10.24 -4.43 -11.10
CA MET A 125 11.50 -3.69 -11.11
C MET A 125 12.26 -3.81 -9.77
N LYS A 126 11.55 -3.84 -8.64
CA LYS A 126 12.18 -4.02 -7.31
C LYS A 126 12.73 -5.44 -7.13
N CYS A 127 11.90 -6.43 -7.43
CA CYS A 127 12.24 -7.82 -7.10
C CYS A 127 13.07 -8.53 -8.17
N GLY A 128 13.26 -7.92 -9.36
CA GLY A 128 14.08 -8.46 -10.43
C GLY A 128 13.32 -9.34 -11.43
N GLY A 129 11.99 -9.17 -11.55
CA GLY A 129 11.17 -9.81 -12.58
C GLY A 129 10.16 -10.83 -12.06
N LEU A 130 9.56 -11.58 -12.98
CA LEU A 130 8.45 -12.51 -12.68
C LEU A 130 8.83 -13.64 -11.72
N TYR A 131 9.99 -14.26 -11.91
CA TYR A 131 10.39 -15.42 -11.11
C TYR A 131 10.54 -15.12 -9.61
N PRO A 132 11.27 -14.06 -9.18
CA PRO A 132 11.26 -13.69 -7.77
C PRO A 132 9.90 -13.17 -7.29
N ALA A 133 9.10 -12.51 -8.14
CA ALA A 133 7.75 -12.07 -7.81
C ALA A 133 6.83 -13.25 -7.45
N GLU A 134 6.88 -14.34 -8.21
CA GLU A 134 6.15 -15.58 -7.91
C GLU A 134 6.55 -16.18 -6.56
N LYS A 135 7.84 -16.17 -6.24
CA LYS A 135 8.33 -16.64 -4.92
C LYS A 135 7.84 -15.78 -3.77
N ILE A 136 7.85 -14.45 -3.94
CA ILE A 136 7.30 -13.52 -2.94
C ILE A 136 5.82 -13.82 -2.73
N ASN A 137 5.04 -13.95 -3.81
CA ASN A 137 3.62 -14.27 -3.72
C ASN A 137 3.37 -15.61 -3.02
N ALA A 138 4.11 -16.67 -3.37
CA ALA A 138 3.94 -17.98 -2.75
C ALA A 138 4.24 -17.96 -1.23
N ILE A 139 5.26 -17.19 -0.81
CA ILE A 139 5.59 -17.01 0.62
C ILE A 139 4.46 -16.25 1.32
N ALA A 140 3.99 -15.16 0.73
CA ALA A 140 2.89 -14.35 1.28
C ALA A 140 1.61 -15.19 1.41
N GLU A 141 1.22 -15.91 0.35
CA GLU A 141 0.06 -16.78 0.32
C GLU A 141 0.09 -17.86 1.41
N ALA A 142 1.23 -18.52 1.58
CA ALA A 142 1.43 -19.53 2.63
C ALA A 142 1.33 -18.96 4.06
N ASN A 143 1.48 -17.65 4.23
CA ASN A 143 1.36 -16.94 5.50
C ASN A 143 0.06 -16.10 5.60
N HIS A 144 -0.91 -16.30 4.71
CA HIS A 144 -2.18 -15.55 4.67
C HIS A 144 -2.02 -14.03 4.50
N VAL A 145 -0.92 -13.59 3.91
CA VAL A 145 -0.65 -12.20 3.53
C VAL A 145 -1.05 -12.01 2.07
N GLN A 146 -1.87 -11.03 1.78
CA GLN A 146 -2.28 -10.71 0.42
C GLN A 146 -1.13 -10.05 -0.36
N CYS A 147 -1.19 -10.11 -1.68
CA CYS A 147 -0.29 -9.36 -2.54
C CYS A 147 -1.07 -8.39 -3.44
N MET A 148 -0.38 -7.32 -3.79
CA MET A 148 -0.73 -6.38 -4.84
C MET A 148 0.45 -6.31 -5.81
N VAL A 149 0.21 -6.02 -7.08
CA VAL A 149 1.28 -5.69 -8.03
C VAL A 149 1.21 -4.21 -8.35
N GLY A 150 2.23 -3.49 -7.91
CA GLY A 150 2.45 -2.09 -8.28
C GLY A 150 3.44 -1.95 -9.43
N CYS A 151 3.63 -0.73 -9.88
CA CYS A 151 4.63 -0.39 -10.89
C CYS A 151 5.41 0.87 -10.49
N MET A 152 6.53 1.06 -11.15
CA MET A 152 7.25 2.33 -11.25
C MET A 152 6.85 3.03 -12.56
N LEU A 153 7.65 3.96 -13.05
CA LEU A 153 7.54 4.44 -14.43
C LEU A 153 8.13 3.38 -15.36
N GLU A 154 7.27 2.52 -15.87
CA GLU A 154 7.67 1.31 -16.59
C GLU A 154 7.19 1.31 -18.04
N THR A 155 7.85 0.49 -18.86
CA THR A 155 7.44 0.27 -20.26
C THR A 155 6.18 -0.58 -20.33
N LYS A 156 5.50 -0.55 -21.48
CA LYS A 156 4.34 -1.43 -21.75
C LYS A 156 4.67 -2.91 -21.57
N VAL A 157 5.91 -3.31 -21.86
CA VAL A 157 6.35 -4.71 -21.69
C VAL A 157 6.35 -5.10 -20.20
N ALA A 158 6.91 -4.26 -19.34
CA ALA A 158 6.92 -4.51 -17.91
C ALA A 158 5.51 -4.48 -17.30
N ILE A 159 4.68 -3.53 -17.72
CA ILE A 159 3.26 -3.45 -17.31
C ILE A 159 2.51 -4.71 -17.74
N ALA A 160 2.67 -5.18 -18.98
CA ALA A 160 2.03 -6.41 -19.46
C ALA A 160 2.46 -7.64 -18.64
N ALA A 161 3.74 -7.73 -18.27
CA ALA A 161 4.24 -8.79 -17.40
C ALA A 161 3.60 -8.74 -16.01
N GLY A 162 3.47 -7.53 -15.42
CA GLY A 162 2.77 -7.34 -14.14
C GLY A 162 1.30 -7.76 -14.20
N VAL A 163 0.58 -7.31 -15.22
CA VAL A 163 -0.84 -7.70 -15.46
C VAL A 163 -0.98 -9.22 -15.61
N SER A 164 -0.05 -9.87 -16.35
CA SER A 164 -0.07 -11.31 -16.51
C SER A 164 0.13 -12.06 -15.18
N LEU A 165 1.00 -11.53 -14.31
CA LEU A 165 1.20 -12.09 -12.97
C LEU A 165 -0.07 -11.97 -12.12
N VAL A 166 -0.73 -10.81 -12.11
CA VAL A 166 -2.01 -10.59 -11.41
C VAL A 166 -3.06 -11.58 -11.90
N ALA A 167 -3.22 -11.71 -13.22
CA ALA A 167 -4.22 -12.61 -13.80
C ALA A 167 -3.97 -14.09 -13.48
N ALA A 168 -2.72 -14.47 -13.18
CA ALA A 168 -2.33 -15.86 -12.93
C ALA A 168 -2.36 -16.29 -11.45
N LYS A 169 -2.49 -15.36 -10.50
CA LYS A 169 -2.33 -15.63 -9.07
C LYS A 169 -3.54 -15.15 -8.25
N GLN A 170 -4.23 -16.06 -7.59
CA GLN A 170 -5.42 -15.74 -6.78
C GLN A 170 -5.09 -14.88 -5.53
N ASN A 171 -3.90 -15.02 -4.96
CA ASN A 171 -3.49 -14.25 -3.80
C ASN A 171 -3.12 -12.79 -4.14
N ILE A 172 -3.00 -12.46 -5.42
CA ILE A 172 -2.80 -11.09 -5.89
C ILE A 172 -4.18 -10.52 -6.20
N THR A 173 -4.72 -9.73 -5.28
CA THR A 173 -6.11 -9.28 -5.32
C THR A 173 -6.28 -7.91 -5.96
N GLU A 174 -5.18 -7.22 -6.27
CA GLU A 174 -5.21 -5.85 -6.81
C GLU A 174 -3.94 -5.49 -7.59
#